data_a44c9112b79f08ab8222ed01e6a74b8b
#
_entry.id   a44c9112b79f08ab8222ed01e6a74b8b
#
_cell.length_a   1.000
_cell.length_b   1.000
_cell.length_c   1.000
_cell.angle_alpha   90.00
_cell.angle_beta   90.00
_cell.angle_gamma   90.00
#
_symmetry.space_group_name_H-M   'P 1'
#
loop_
_entity.id
_entity.type
_entity.pdbx_description
1 polymer ?
#
loop_
_entity_poly.entity_id
_entity_poly.type
_entity_poly.pdbx_seq_one_letter_code
_entity_poly.pdbx_strand_id
1 'polypeptide(L)'
;MLRTTCRLTLSLLILASASVAADASSNGDEYASYCKQRVRMSICMVSPMRRLLRRSDVLQRRCLPLEEKFTASILDTYQRLPPVLQQRMCKLDRIFIERSFWASGYAHPRTNTIGLHQRMFNEQKALSDWATWKEQLPFRVKDVAQLITAGQPIHLPRIMVNAPGGQVSSVFFIVVHELAHRIDMDRKLTRSRDSQFNKIGWRLTKQYFQSTHLPPSWTVPCFYRCDDRKLPLSDIHNVYQSLKQGGFVSLYASRHPSEDFAETMTYYVMSQQPDLEFELHVGNTKVFDLKTLQASKLIQAKFDYMRDLLAGNS
;
A
#
# COMPACT_ATOMS: atom_id res chain seq x y z
N MET A 1 -10.07 -49.39 48.52
CA MET A 1 -8.74 -48.85 48.18
C MET A 1 -8.69 -48.57 46.70
N LEU A 2 -9.23 -47.41 46.24
CA LEU A 2 -9.12 -47.00 44.83
C LEU A 2 -9.57 -45.52 44.73
N ARG A 3 -8.76 -44.58 45.23
CA ARG A 3 -9.01 -43.13 45.08
C ARG A 3 -7.77 -42.25 45.11
N THR A 4 -6.59 -42.75 44.71
CA THR A 4 -5.36 -41.95 44.85
C THR A 4 -4.54 -41.76 43.56
N THR A 5 -4.95 -42.34 42.42
CA THR A 5 -4.13 -42.30 41.17
C THR A 5 -4.58 -41.30 40.11
N CYS A 6 -5.71 -40.57 40.32
CA CYS A 6 -6.23 -39.68 39.27
C CYS A 6 -5.81 -38.19 39.40
N ARG A 7 -5.12 -37.77 40.47
CA ARG A 7 -4.72 -36.37 40.68
C ARG A 7 -3.29 -36.03 40.22
N LEU A 8 -2.42 -36.99 40.03
CA LEU A 8 -1.03 -36.74 39.63
C LEU A 8 -0.84 -36.55 38.11
N THR A 9 -1.71 -37.15 37.29
CA THR A 9 -1.61 -37.03 35.82
C THR A 9 -2.12 -35.71 35.28
N LEU A 10 -3.06 -35.03 35.97
CA LEU A 10 -3.59 -33.73 35.50
C LEU A 10 -2.61 -32.58 35.74
N SER A 11 -1.81 -32.63 36.81
CA SER A 11 -0.82 -31.62 37.13
C SER A 11 0.39 -31.65 36.20
N LEU A 12 0.80 -32.78 35.70
CA LEU A 12 1.91 -32.94 34.75
C LEU A 12 1.53 -32.45 33.32
N LEU A 13 0.26 -32.65 32.92
CA LEU A 13 -0.23 -32.15 31.64
C LEU A 13 -0.34 -30.60 31.59
N ILE A 14 -0.67 -29.96 32.70
CA ILE A 14 -0.77 -28.49 32.80
C ILE A 14 0.63 -27.85 32.78
N LEU A 15 1.62 -28.46 33.40
CA LEU A 15 3.01 -27.99 33.40
C LEU A 15 3.67 -28.16 32.03
N ALA A 16 3.39 -29.26 31.30
CA ALA A 16 3.91 -29.43 29.96
C ALA A 16 3.29 -28.46 28.94
N SER A 17 2.00 -28.12 29.07
CA SER A 17 1.35 -27.15 28.20
C SER A 17 1.81 -25.69 28.48
N ALA A 18 2.14 -25.36 29.72
CA ALA A 18 2.66 -24.04 30.08
C ALA A 18 4.10 -23.86 29.59
N SER A 19 4.96 -24.86 29.62
CA SER A 19 6.34 -24.79 29.11
C SER A 19 6.40 -24.70 27.59
N VAL A 20 5.54 -25.42 26.87
CA VAL A 20 5.45 -25.32 25.39
C VAL A 20 4.92 -23.99 24.95
N ALA A 21 3.97 -23.39 25.68
CA ALA A 21 3.47 -22.04 25.38
C ALA A 21 4.51 -20.95 25.69
N ALA A 22 5.32 -21.10 26.75
CA ALA A 22 6.39 -20.17 27.10
C ALA A 22 7.54 -20.23 26.06
N ASP A 23 7.93 -21.41 25.59
CA ASP A 23 8.95 -21.56 24.55
C ASP A 23 8.49 -21.00 23.18
N ALA A 24 7.20 -21.18 22.85
CA ALA A 24 6.65 -20.61 21.61
C ALA A 24 6.58 -19.07 21.65
N SER A 25 6.32 -18.46 22.82
CA SER A 25 6.31 -17.01 22.98
C SER A 25 7.73 -16.41 22.93
N SER A 26 8.70 -17.06 23.59
CA SER A 26 10.10 -16.60 23.58
C SER A 26 10.70 -16.62 22.17
N ASN A 27 10.43 -17.64 21.37
CA ASN A 27 10.88 -17.73 19.99
C ASN A 27 10.22 -16.66 19.08
N GLY A 28 8.96 -16.29 19.35
CA GLY A 28 8.25 -15.24 18.63
C GLY A 28 8.84 -13.86 18.87
N ASP A 29 9.15 -13.54 20.12
CA ASP A 29 9.72 -12.24 20.50
C ASP A 29 11.18 -12.09 20.01
N GLU A 30 11.96 -13.15 20.06
CA GLU A 30 13.32 -13.17 19.52
C GLU A 30 13.32 -12.97 18.00
N TYR A 31 12.43 -13.62 17.28
CA TYR A 31 12.28 -13.44 15.83
C TYR A 31 11.82 -12.01 15.48
N ALA A 32 10.87 -11.44 16.23
CA ALA A 32 10.42 -10.08 16.03
C ALA A 32 11.54 -9.05 16.26
N SER A 33 12.35 -9.24 17.32
CA SER A 33 13.52 -8.42 17.61
C SER A 33 14.57 -8.52 16.51
N TYR A 34 14.90 -9.73 16.06
CA TYR A 34 15.79 -9.98 14.93
C TYR A 34 15.31 -9.25 13.67
N CYS A 35 14.04 -9.38 13.32
CA CYS A 35 13.49 -8.74 12.14
C CYS A 35 13.53 -7.21 12.24
N LYS A 36 13.24 -6.63 13.39
CA LYS A 36 13.36 -5.18 13.61
C LYS A 36 14.77 -4.69 13.36
N GLN A 37 15.78 -5.41 13.89
CA GLN A 37 17.20 -5.09 13.66
C GLN A 37 17.58 -5.28 12.19
N ARG A 38 17.10 -6.35 11.55
CA ARG A 38 17.36 -6.64 10.14
C ARG A 38 16.79 -5.54 9.23
N VAL A 39 15.57 -5.07 9.49
CA VAL A 39 14.95 -3.93 8.80
C VAL A 39 15.82 -2.68 8.98
N ARG A 40 16.23 -2.34 10.19
CA ARG A 40 17.11 -1.19 10.46
C ARG A 40 18.39 -1.24 9.62
N MET A 41 19.05 -2.40 9.55
CA MET A 41 20.28 -2.58 8.77
C MET A 41 20.06 -2.57 7.26
N SER A 42 18.85 -2.81 6.78
CA SER A 42 18.53 -2.80 5.36
C SER A 42 18.30 -1.39 4.80
N ILE A 43 18.07 -0.38 5.67
CA ILE A 43 17.81 1.00 5.25
C ILE A 43 19.11 1.65 4.76
N CYS A 44 19.04 2.27 3.59
CA CYS A 44 20.21 2.80 2.93
C CYS A 44 19.86 4.07 2.12
N MET A 45 20.42 5.20 2.51
CA MET A 45 20.34 6.39 1.66
C MET A 45 21.34 6.26 0.52
N VAL A 46 20.92 6.59 -0.69
CA VAL A 46 21.75 6.45 -1.89
C VAL A 46 21.68 7.69 -2.78
N SER A 47 22.73 7.90 -3.55
CA SER A 47 22.74 8.91 -4.60
C SER A 47 21.70 8.59 -5.66
N PRO A 48 21.18 9.62 -6.38
CA PRO A 48 20.17 9.44 -7.41
C PRO A 48 20.52 8.35 -8.43
N MET A 49 19.56 7.51 -8.73
CA MET A 49 19.71 6.51 -9.78
C MET A 49 19.54 7.17 -11.15
N ARG A 50 20.61 7.29 -11.91
CA ARG A 50 20.56 7.91 -13.25
C ARG A 50 20.02 6.98 -14.35
N ARG A 51 20.06 5.63 -14.13
CA ARG A 51 19.60 4.61 -15.09
C ARG A 51 19.14 3.35 -14.34
N LEU A 52 18.33 2.52 -15.00
CA LEU A 52 18.03 1.15 -14.53
C LEU A 52 19.34 0.36 -14.48
N LEU A 53 19.85 0.16 -13.28
CA LEU A 53 21.09 -0.57 -13.04
C LEU A 53 20.87 -2.08 -13.20
N ARG A 54 21.94 -2.82 -13.48
CA ARG A 54 21.93 -4.27 -13.39
C ARG A 54 21.68 -4.71 -11.94
N ARG A 55 21.22 -5.95 -11.72
CA ARG A 55 20.93 -6.48 -10.36
C ARG A 55 22.13 -6.31 -9.41
N SER A 56 23.34 -6.64 -9.87
CA SER A 56 24.59 -6.48 -9.11
C SER A 56 24.79 -5.04 -8.66
N ASP A 57 24.57 -4.10 -9.57
CA ASP A 57 24.85 -2.68 -9.34
C ASP A 57 23.89 -2.07 -8.29
N VAL A 58 22.64 -2.55 -8.25
CA VAL A 58 21.64 -2.10 -7.27
C VAL A 58 22.06 -2.47 -5.85
N LEU A 59 22.50 -3.71 -5.63
CA LEU A 59 22.87 -4.21 -4.31
C LEU A 59 24.24 -3.71 -3.83
N GLN A 60 25.14 -3.34 -4.76
CA GLN A 60 26.48 -2.82 -4.46
C GLN A 60 26.49 -1.30 -4.24
N ARG A 61 25.37 -0.60 -4.33
CA ARG A 61 25.32 0.84 -4.09
C ARG A 61 25.80 1.17 -2.68
N ARG A 62 26.75 2.09 -2.61
CA ARG A 62 27.26 2.59 -1.34
C ARG A 62 26.18 3.38 -0.60
N CYS A 63 25.93 3.01 0.65
CA CYS A 63 25.08 3.78 1.55
C CYS A 63 25.78 5.07 1.97
N LEU A 64 25.04 6.17 1.88
CA LEU A 64 25.42 7.47 2.42
C LEU A 64 24.99 7.56 3.89
N PRO A 65 25.53 8.51 4.68
CA PRO A 65 25.05 8.78 6.02
C PRO A 65 23.53 8.98 6.03
N LEU A 66 22.86 8.39 7.00
CA LEU A 66 21.41 8.35 7.13
C LEU A 66 20.99 9.15 8.36
N GLU A 67 20.06 10.08 8.21
CA GLU A 67 19.46 10.80 9.32
C GLU A 67 18.54 9.86 10.12
N GLU A 68 18.62 9.90 11.45
CA GLU A 68 17.85 8.99 12.34
C GLU A 68 16.32 9.09 12.10
N LYS A 69 15.81 10.25 11.72
CA LYS A 69 14.37 10.43 11.41
C LYS A 69 13.84 9.47 10.33
N PHE A 70 14.67 9.12 9.32
CA PHE A 70 14.28 8.17 8.29
C PHE A 70 14.18 6.76 8.85
N THR A 71 15.16 6.38 9.67
CA THR A 71 15.15 5.08 10.35
C THR A 71 13.95 4.96 11.28
N ALA A 72 13.71 5.98 12.11
CA ALA A 72 12.59 6.01 13.04
C ALA A 72 11.24 5.86 12.32
N SER A 73 11.01 6.62 11.24
CA SER A 73 9.77 6.55 10.46
C SER A 73 9.55 5.19 9.80
N ILE A 74 10.60 4.54 9.29
CA ILE A 74 10.50 3.20 8.70
C ILE A 74 10.25 2.14 9.77
N LEU A 75 10.88 2.25 10.94
CA LEU A 75 10.66 1.32 12.05
C LEU A 75 9.28 1.49 12.69
N ASP A 76 8.76 2.71 12.79
CA ASP A 76 7.36 2.95 13.21
C ASP A 76 6.40 2.31 12.21
N THR A 77 6.63 2.51 10.91
CA THR A 77 5.86 1.84 9.86
C THR A 77 5.91 0.32 10.03
N TYR A 78 7.11 -0.27 10.19
CA TYR A 78 7.28 -1.71 10.39
C TYR A 78 6.44 -2.25 11.55
N GLN A 79 6.42 -1.56 12.69
CA GLN A 79 5.67 -1.99 13.88
C GLN A 79 4.14 -2.02 13.67
N ARG A 80 3.62 -1.19 12.76
CA ARG A 80 2.19 -1.09 12.44
C ARG A 80 1.73 -2.04 11.33
N LEU A 81 2.67 -2.71 10.65
CA LEU A 81 2.34 -3.66 9.59
C LEU A 81 1.72 -4.95 10.16
N PRO A 82 0.80 -5.59 9.43
CA PRO A 82 0.40 -6.97 9.71
C PRO A 82 1.61 -7.93 9.72
N PRO A 83 1.59 -9.02 10.51
CA PRO A 83 2.74 -9.92 10.67
C PRO A 83 3.34 -10.43 9.36
N VAL A 84 2.51 -10.76 8.37
CA VAL A 84 2.98 -11.22 7.04
C VAL A 84 3.76 -10.13 6.31
N LEU A 85 3.34 -8.86 6.40
CA LEU A 85 4.07 -7.75 5.81
C LEU A 85 5.33 -7.40 6.60
N GLN A 86 5.33 -7.56 7.93
CA GLN A 86 6.54 -7.46 8.75
C GLN A 86 7.58 -8.49 8.32
N GLN A 87 7.18 -9.76 8.18
CA GLN A 87 8.05 -10.82 7.68
C GLN A 87 8.56 -10.52 6.27
N ARG A 88 7.70 -9.99 5.41
CA ARG A 88 8.09 -9.58 4.05
C ARG A 88 9.14 -8.47 4.07
N MET A 89 8.92 -7.46 4.89
CA MET A 89 9.85 -6.34 5.05
C MET A 89 11.19 -6.79 5.65
N CYS A 90 11.17 -7.73 6.61
CA CYS A 90 12.35 -8.38 7.20
C CYS A 90 13.23 -9.08 6.14
N LYS A 91 12.61 -9.63 5.09
CA LYS A 91 13.31 -10.35 4.00
C LYS A 91 13.87 -9.44 2.92
N LEU A 92 13.60 -8.13 2.95
CA LEU A 92 14.15 -7.22 1.96
C LEU A 92 15.69 -7.17 2.04
N ASP A 93 16.34 -7.14 0.88
CA ASP A 93 17.79 -6.93 0.80
C ASP A 93 18.15 -5.49 1.16
N ARG A 94 17.36 -4.51 0.67
CA ARG A 94 17.54 -3.07 0.92
C ARG A 94 16.23 -2.31 0.88
N ILE A 95 16.17 -1.26 1.68
CA ILE A 95 15.17 -0.20 1.63
C ILE A 95 15.92 1.08 1.28
N PHE A 96 15.85 1.50 0.03
CA PHE A 96 16.56 2.68 -0.44
C PHE A 96 15.80 3.96 -0.15
N ILE A 97 16.51 5.00 0.29
CA ILE A 97 16.01 6.37 0.36
C ILE A 97 16.74 7.19 -0.68
N GLU A 98 16.00 7.76 -1.63
CA GLU A 98 16.56 8.47 -2.78
C GLU A 98 16.03 9.89 -2.91
N ARG A 99 16.92 10.82 -3.32
CA ARG A 99 16.58 12.26 -3.47
C ARG A 99 15.90 12.59 -4.79
N SER A 100 16.16 11.85 -5.84
CA SER A 100 15.70 12.22 -7.18
C SER A 100 15.25 11.01 -8.00
N PHE A 101 14.00 10.68 -7.87
CA PHE A 101 13.24 9.98 -8.88
C PHE A 101 11.83 10.57 -8.93
N TRP A 102 11.10 10.31 -10.00
CA TRP A 102 9.84 10.97 -10.30
C TRP A 102 8.63 10.43 -9.52
N ALA A 103 8.74 9.24 -8.91
CA ALA A 103 7.68 8.60 -8.13
C ALA A 103 7.86 8.84 -6.62
N SER A 104 6.89 8.42 -5.83
CA SER A 104 6.97 8.45 -4.36
C SER A 104 7.67 7.22 -3.79
N GLY A 105 7.55 6.08 -4.45
CA GLY A 105 8.21 4.82 -4.15
C GLY A 105 8.39 3.98 -5.41
N TYR A 106 9.08 2.86 -5.26
CA TYR A 106 9.17 1.80 -6.28
C TYR A 106 9.53 0.45 -5.65
N ALA A 107 9.02 -0.64 -6.22
CA ALA A 107 9.53 -1.99 -5.98
C ALA A 107 10.45 -2.38 -7.15
N HIS A 108 11.69 -2.79 -6.85
CA HIS A 108 12.64 -3.09 -7.93
C HIS A 108 12.37 -4.46 -8.54
N PRO A 109 12.19 -4.60 -9.88
CA PRO A 109 11.69 -5.84 -10.50
C PRO A 109 12.66 -7.02 -10.44
N ARG A 110 13.96 -6.77 -10.23
CA ARG A 110 15.02 -7.81 -10.31
C ARG A 110 15.70 -8.08 -8.98
N THR A 111 15.42 -7.28 -7.95
CA THR A 111 16.02 -7.43 -6.62
C THR A 111 14.92 -7.41 -5.56
N ASN A 112 15.18 -7.97 -4.41
CA ASN A 112 14.25 -7.93 -3.29
C ASN A 112 14.40 -6.60 -2.52
N THR A 113 14.19 -5.47 -3.23
CA THR A 113 14.36 -4.12 -2.69
C THR A 113 13.17 -3.24 -3.00
N ILE A 114 12.94 -2.27 -2.11
CA ILE A 114 12.03 -1.14 -2.36
C ILE A 114 12.81 0.17 -2.24
N GLY A 115 12.31 1.21 -2.89
CA GLY A 115 12.85 2.56 -2.78
C GLY A 115 11.78 3.57 -2.42
N LEU A 116 12.15 4.55 -1.61
CA LEU A 116 11.29 5.62 -1.12
C LEU A 116 11.91 6.97 -1.47
N HIS A 117 11.08 7.89 -1.94
CA HIS A 117 11.58 9.25 -2.20
C HIS A 117 11.77 10.00 -0.88
N GLN A 118 12.96 10.62 -0.69
CA GLN A 118 13.30 11.34 0.55
C GLN A 118 12.25 12.38 0.97
N ARG A 119 11.59 13.04 0.00
CA ARG A 119 10.53 14.04 0.30
C ARG A 119 9.35 13.50 1.11
N MET A 120 9.17 12.16 1.14
CA MET A 120 8.07 11.52 1.87
C MET A 120 8.28 11.54 3.37
N PHE A 121 9.51 11.78 3.82
CA PHE A 121 9.90 11.87 5.23
C PHE A 121 9.89 13.31 5.76
N ASN A 122 9.52 14.29 4.95
CA ASN A 122 9.40 15.66 5.43
C ASN A 122 8.13 15.78 6.28
N GLU A 123 8.27 16.24 7.52
CA GLU A 123 7.21 16.38 8.52
C GLU A 123 6.01 17.22 8.03
N GLN A 124 6.21 18.06 7.04
CA GLN A 124 5.18 18.93 6.46
C GLN A 124 4.22 18.23 5.48
N LYS A 125 4.46 16.96 5.11
CA LYS A 125 3.53 16.22 4.25
C LYS A 125 2.75 15.19 5.05
N ALA A 126 1.67 15.65 5.69
CA ALA A 126 0.63 14.76 6.18
C ALA A 126 0.17 13.81 5.06
N LEU A 127 -0.27 12.61 5.43
CA LEU A 127 -0.84 11.65 4.48
C LEU A 127 -1.94 12.31 3.61
N SER A 128 -2.78 13.17 4.21
CA SER A 128 -3.83 13.94 3.53
C SER A 128 -3.30 14.79 2.37
N ASP A 129 -2.20 15.53 2.58
CA ASP A 129 -1.65 16.42 1.56
C ASP A 129 -1.04 15.64 0.40
N TRP A 130 -0.29 14.57 0.72
CA TRP A 130 0.31 13.73 -0.30
C TRP A 130 -0.77 12.97 -1.09
N ALA A 131 -1.77 12.39 -0.43
CA ALA A 131 -2.83 11.65 -1.08
C ALA A 131 -3.73 12.58 -1.92
N THR A 132 -4.03 13.78 -1.41
CA THR A 132 -4.71 14.83 -2.19
C THR A 132 -3.93 15.18 -3.45
N TRP A 133 -2.64 15.46 -3.33
CA TRP A 133 -1.78 15.73 -4.48
C TRP A 133 -1.80 14.58 -5.49
N LYS A 134 -1.71 13.33 -5.03
CA LYS A 134 -1.75 12.13 -5.87
C LYS A 134 -3.09 12.02 -6.63
N GLU A 135 -4.22 12.22 -5.92
CA GLU A 135 -5.56 12.18 -6.54
C GLU A 135 -5.81 13.32 -7.53
N GLN A 136 -5.15 14.46 -7.37
CA GLN A 136 -5.26 15.60 -8.32
C GLN A 136 -4.42 15.41 -9.58
N LEU A 137 -3.37 14.58 -9.55
CA LEU A 137 -2.44 14.42 -10.68
C LEU A 137 -3.11 14.06 -12.02
N PRO A 138 -4.17 13.23 -12.10
CA PRO A 138 -4.79 12.87 -13.36
C PRO A 138 -5.60 13.99 -13.99
N PHE A 139 -5.92 15.06 -13.26
CA PHE A 139 -6.78 16.14 -13.74
C PHE A 139 -5.99 17.35 -14.29
N ARG A 140 -6.62 18.11 -15.17
CA ARG A 140 -6.07 19.34 -15.74
C ARG A 140 -6.16 20.49 -14.75
N VAL A 141 -5.32 20.49 -13.72
CA VAL A 141 -5.35 21.54 -12.68
C VAL A 141 -5.10 22.96 -13.26
N LYS A 142 -4.42 23.06 -14.40
CA LYS A 142 -4.25 24.35 -15.10
C LYS A 142 -5.56 24.97 -15.62
N ASP A 143 -6.62 24.16 -15.77
CA ASP A 143 -7.95 24.67 -16.17
C ASP A 143 -8.63 25.43 -15.02
N VAL A 144 -8.10 25.36 -13.80
CA VAL A 144 -8.62 26.05 -12.60
C VAL A 144 -8.76 27.55 -12.83
N ALA A 145 -7.74 28.19 -13.42
CA ALA A 145 -7.77 29.62 -13.68
C ALA A 145 -8.91 30.03 -14.64
N GLN A 146 -9.17 29.22 -15.67
CA GLN A 146 -10.27 29.45 -16.62
C GLN A 146 -11.62 29.28 -15.95
N LEU A 147 -11.78 28.25 -15.08
CA LEU A 147 -13.01 28.03 -14.35
C LEU A 147 -13.31 29.16 -13.36
N ILE A 148 -12.28 29.68 -12.66
CA ILE A 148 -12.42 30.86 -11.78
C ILE A 148 -12.93 32.06 -12.59
N THR A 149 -12.30 32.35 -13.74
CA THR A 149 -12.68 33.45 -14.59
C THR A 149 -14.11 33.32 -15.12
N ALA A 150 -14.57 32.09 -15.34
CA ALA A 150 -15.94 31.80 -15.76
C ALA A 150 -16.96 31.78 -14.61
N GLY A 151 -16.54 32.04 -13.35
CA GLY A 151 -17.40 31.99 -12.16
C GLY A 151 -17.90 30.59 -11.82
N GLN A 152 -17.23 29.53 -12.34
CA GLN A 152 -17.65 28.17 -12.11
C GLN A 152 -17.03 27.61 -10.81
N PRO A 153 -17.77 26.82 -10.03
CA PRO A 153 -17.24 26.19 -8.83
C PRO A 153 -16.15 25.18 -9.18
N ILE A 154 -15.03 25.26 -8.45
CA ILE A 154 -13.91 24.35 -8.65
C ILE A 154 -14.02 23.23 -7.62
N HIS A 155 -14.24 22.02 -8.11
CA HIS A 155 -14.34 20.84 -7.29
C HIS A 155 -13.10 19.94 -7.51
N LEU A 156 -11.97 20.28 -6.86
CA LEU A 156 -10.81 19.39 -6.85
C LEU A 156 -11.01 18.24 -5.86
N PRO A 157 -10.48 17.05 -6.15
CA PRO A 157 -10.47 15.95 -5.19
C PRO A 157 -9.57 16.32 -4.00
N ARG A 158 -10.05 16.04 -2.80
CA ARG A 158 -9.34 16.26 -1.56
C ARG A 158 -9.44 15.04 -0.66
N ILE A 159 -8.31 14.59 -0.15
CA ILE A 159 -8.26 13.53 0.87
C ILE A 159 -8.21 14.17 2.25
N MET A 160 -9.11 13.73 3.12
CA MET A 160 -9.12 14.06 4.53
C MET A 160 -8.72 12.84 5.33
N VAL A 161 -7.78 13.01 6.25
CA VAL A 161 -7.29 11.93 7.12
C VAL A 161 -7.40 12.40 8.57
N ASN A 162 -8.06 11.59 9.39
CA ASN A 162 -8.09 11.73 10.82
C ASN A 162 -7.60 10.44 11.46
N ALA A 163 -6.55 10.51 12.26
CA ALA A 163 -5.93 9.36 12.92
C ALA A 163 -5.65 9.70 14.39
N PRO A 164 -6.66 9.64 15.28
CA PRO A 164 -6.46 9.87 16.71
C PRO A 164 -5.47 8.82 17.26
N GLY A 165 -4.45 9.26 17.98
CA GLY A 165 -3.46 8.37 18.60
C GLY A 165 -2.22 8.02 17.79
N GLY A 166 -2.05 8.60 16.63
CA GLY A 166 -0.82 8.46 15.84
C GLY A 166 -1.06 8.63 14.36
N GLN A 167 -0.28 9.45 13.73
CA GLN A 167 -0.45 9.73 12.30
C GLN A 167 -0.01 8.54 11.46
N VAL A 168 -0.91 7.99 10.67
CA VAL A 168 -0.54 7.16 9.53
C VAL A 168 0.15 8.08 8.52
N SER A 169 1.44 7.91 8.34
CA SER A 169 2.25 8.77 7.49
C SER A 169 2.13 8.35 6.01
N SER A 170 2.52 9.25 5.12
CA SER A 170 2.69 8.91 3.69
C SER A 170 3.74 7.81 3.48
N VAL A 171 4.72 7.69 4.38
CA VAL A 171 5.72 6.60 4.38
C VAL A 171 5.03 5.26 4.61
N PHE A 172 4.10 5.18 5.58
CA PHE A 172 3.32 3.95 5.82
C PHE A 172 2.57 3.51 4.55
N PHE A 173 1.82 4.43 3.94
CA PHE A 173 1.08 4.13 2.71
C PHE A 173 1.99 3.57 1.61
N ILE A 174 3.12 4.25 1.35
CA ILE A 174 4.02 3.88 0.26
C ILE A 174 4.75 2.58 0.56
N VAL A 175 5.18 2.35 1.81
CA VAL A 175 5.83 1.09 2.20
C VAL A 175 4.89 -0.10 1.97
N VAL A 176 3.62 0.00 2.38
CA VAL A 176 2.64 -1.07 2.14
C VAL A 176 2.44 -1.30 0.65
N HIS A 177 2.31 -0.24 -0.14
CA HIS A 177 2.14 -0.29 -1.58
C HIS A 177 3.33 -1.01 -2.28
N GLU A 178 4.55 -0.65 -1.93
CA GLU A 178 5.75 -1.25 -2.54
C GLU A 178 5.99 -2.69 -2.06
N LEU A 179 5.63 -3.02 -0.81
CA LEU A 179 5.65 -4.40 -0.32
C LEU A 179 4.61 -5.26 -1.06
N ALA A 180 3.44 -4.70 -1.36
CA ALA A 180 2.42 -5.39 -2.16
C ALA A 180 2.95 -5.71 -3.57
N HIS A 181 3.60 -4.75 -4.25
CA HIS A 181 4.27 -5.02 -5.51
C HIS A 181 5.33 -6.12 -5.40
N ARG A 182 6.08 -6.16 -4.29
CA ARG A 182 7.06 -7.25 -4.07
C ARG A 182 6.38 -8.61 -3.93
N ILE A 183 5.26 -8.69 -3.21
CA ILE A 183 4.47 -9.91 -3.08
C ILE A 183 3.93 -10.35 -4.45
N ASP A 184 3.35 -9.41 -5.21
CA ASP A 184 2.84 -9.69 -6.56
C ASP A 184 3.94 -10.19 -7.49
N MET A 185 5.11 -9.53 -7.50
CA MET A 185 6.23 -9.92 -8.35
C MET A 185 6.75 -11.32 -8.04
N ASP A 186 6.84 -11.68 -6.76
CA ASP A 186 7.38 -12.98 -6.32
C ASP A 186 6.40 -14.11 -6.58
N ARG A 187 5.11 -13.88 -6.36
CA ARG A 187 4.05 -14.88 -6.52
C ARG A 187 3.36 -14.81 -7.89
N LYS A 188 3.63 -13.78 -8.70
CA LYS A 188 3.04 -13.50 -10.02
C LYS A 188 1.52 -13.39 -9.97
N LEU A 189 0.98 -12.78 -8.91
CA LEU A 189 -0.44 -12.78 -8.60
C LEU A 189 -1.29 -12.02 -9.62
N THR A 190 -0.75 -11.00 -10.28
CA THR A 190 -1.48 -10.20 -11.28
C THR A 190 -1.06 -10.48 -12.72
N ARG A 191 0.00 -11.26 -12.96
CA ARG A 191 0.56 -11.47 -14.31
C ARG A 191 -0.06 -12.65 -15.07
N SER A 192 -0.75 -13.55 -14.36
CA SER A 192 -1.39 -14.72 -14.95
C SER A 192 -2.79 -14.41 -15.44
N ARG A 193 -3.22 -15.03 -16.54
CA ARG A 193 -4.63 -15.04 -16.98
C ARG A 193 -5.54 -15.69 -15.94
N ASP A 194 -5.02 -16.68 -15.23
CA ASP A 194 -5.76 -17.45 -14.23
C ASP A 194 -5.69 -16.85 -12.83
N SER A 195 -5.09 -15.64 -12.70
CA SER A 195 -5.03 -14.91 -11.45
C SER A 195 -6.40 -14.75 -10.80
N GLN A 196 -6.53 -15.23 -9.58
CA GLN A 196 -7.79 -15.09 -8.82
C GLN A 196 -8.11 -13.62 -8.56
N PHE A 197 -7.10 -12.80 -8.28
CA PHE A 197 -7.28 -11.36 -8.10
C PHE A 197 -7.79 -10.70 -9.39
N ASN A 198 -7.18 -11.02 -10.54
CA ASN A 198 -7.60 -10.41 -11.81
C ASN A 198 -9.03 -10.79 -12.17
N LYS A 199 -9.49 -12.00 -11.87
CA LYS A 199 -10.87 -12.43 -12.15
C LYS A 199 -11.94 -11.57 -11.47
N ILE A 200 -11.59 -10.82 -10.44
CA ILE A 200 -12.55 -9.94 -9.73
C ILE A 200 -12.88 -8.70 -10.57
N GLY A 201 -11.93 -8.14 -11.33
CA GLY A 201 -12.19 -6.87 -12.03
C GLY A 201 -11.42 -6.67 -13.33
N TRP A 202 -10.65 -7.66 -13.77
CA TRP A 202 -9.79 -7.52 -14.93
C TRP A 202 -9.92 -8.68 -15.92
N ARG A 203 -9.79 -8.37 -17.19
CA ARG A 203 -9.69 -9.35 -18.28
C ARG A 203 -8.41 -9.09 -19.06
N LEU A 204 -7.57 -10.11 -19.22
CA LEU A 204 -6.41 -10.05 -20.11
C LEU A 204 -6.90 -10.27 -21.55
N THR A 205 -6.75 -9.26 -22.38
CA THR A 205 -6.90 -9.36 -23.85
C THR A 205 -5.61 -9.92 -24.45
N LYS A 206 -5.52 -9.98 -25.80
CA LYS A 206 -4.30 -10.45 -26.48
C LYS A 206 -3.07 -9.61 -26.15
N GLN A 207 -3.22 -8.33 -25.82
CA GLN A 207 -2.12 -7.38 -25.69
C GLN A 207 -2.10 -6.57 -24.40
N TYR A 208 -3.23 -6.43 -23.69
CA TYR A 208 -3.33 -5.57 -22.50
C TYR A 208 -4.41 -6.05 -21.55
N PHE A 209 -4.35 -5.58 -20.31
CA PHE A 209 -5.41 -5.76 -19.34
C PHE A 209 -6.51 -4.71 -19.54
N GLN A 210 -7.75 -5.15 -19.48
CA GLN A 210 -8.95 -4.31 -19.54
C GLN A 210 -9.82 -4.56 -18.31
N SER A 211 -10.29 -3.50 -17.66
CA SER A 211 -11.30 -3.63 -16.62
C SER A 211 -12.61 -4.19 -17.20
N THR A 212 -13.24 -5.07 -16.45
CA THR A 212 -14.52 -5.68 -16.86
C THR A 212 -15.74 -4.86 -16.44
N HIS A 213 -15.58 -3.89 -15.57
CA HIS A 213 -16.65 -3.14 -14.92
C HIS A 213 -16.60 -1.63 -15.16
N LEU A 214 -15.54 -1.12 -15.77
CA LEU A 214 -15.49 0.28 -16.20
C LEU A 214 -16.20 0.44 -17.55
N PRO A 215 -16.84 1.61 -17.81
CA PRO A 215 -17.53 1.84 -19.08
C PRO A 215 -16.53 1.80 -20.25
N PRO A 216 -16.98 1.44 -21.47
CA PRO A 216 -16.10 1.43 -22.66
C PRO A 216 -15.45 2.77 -22.97
N SER A 217 -16.08 3.87 -22.56
CA SER A 217 -15.54 5.23 -22.68
C SER A 217 -14.49 5.59 -21.63
N TRP A 218 -14.18 4.66 -20.70
CA TRP A 218 -13.21 4.93 -19.66
C TRP A 218 -11.82 5.21 -20.24
N THR A 219 -11.30 6.38 -19.92
CA THR A 219 -9.91 6.74 -20.24
C THR A 219 -9.03 6.44 -19.03
N VAL A 220 -8.01 5.61 -19.21
CA VAL A 220 -7.06 5.27 -18.15
C VAL A 220 -6.40 6.55 -17.64
N PRO A 221 -6.53 6.87 -16.33
CA PRO A 221 -5.99 8.09 -15.76
C PRO A 221 -4.47 8.17 -15.92
N CYS A 222 -3.97 9.31 -16.35
CA CYS A 222 -2.55 9.51 -16.54
C CYS A 222 -1.95 10.39 -15.45
N PHE A 223 -1.05 9.82 -14.65
CA PHE A 223 -0.47 10.47 -13.48
C PHE A 223 0.82 11.25 -13.78
N TYR A 224 1.68 10.72 -14.64
CA TYR A 224 3.02 11.26 -14.85
C TYR A 224 3.33 11.43 -16.34
N ARG A 225 3.99 12.54 -16.70
CA ARG A 225 4.50 12.83 -18.07
C ARG A 225 3.46 12.73 -19.18
N CYS A 226 2.29 13.29 -18.95
CA CYS A 226 1.15 13.15 -19.86
C CYS A 226 0.18 14.34 -19.80
N ASP A 227 0.69 15.54 -19.86
CA ASP A 227 -0.10 16.77 -19.70
C ASP A 227 -1.22 16.91 -20.74
N ASP A 228 -1.06 16.35 -21.92
CA ASP A 228 -2.04 16.27 -23.00
C ASP A 228 -3.18 15.27 -22.76
N ARG A 229 -2.98 14.30 -21.86
CA ARG A 229 -3.92 13.22 -21.56
C ARG A 229 -4.56 13.31 -20.17
N LYS A 230 -4.55 14.49 -19.58
CA LYS A 230 -5.21 14.75 -18.30
C LYS A 230 -6.72 14.79 -18.46
N LEU A 231 -7.43 14.29 -17.44
CA LEU A 231 -8.89 14.31 -17.38
C LEU A 231 -9.39 15.77 -17.18
N PRO A 232 -10.47 16.18 -17.85
CA PRO A 232 -11.07 17.49 -17.61
C PRO A 232 -11.71 17.53 -16.21
N LEU A 233 -11.63 18.68 -15.54
CA LEU A 233 -12.22 18.87 -14.22
C LEU A 233 -13.75 18.77 -14.24
N SER A 234 -14.40 19.09 -15.37
CA SER A 234 -15.86 18.93 -15.57
C SER A 234 -16.34 17.51 -15.36
N ASP A 235 -15.49 16.52 -15.60
CA ASP A 235 -15.85 15.10 -15.57
C ASP A 235 -15.60 14.44 -14.21
N ILE A 236 -15.08 15.17 -13.24
CA ILE A 236 -14.60 14.61 -11.97
C ILE A 236 -15.63 13.74 -11.25
N HIS A 237 -16.89 14.15 -11.17
CA HIS A 237 -17.95 13.38 -10.53
C HIS A 237 -18.24 12.07 -11.27
N ASN A 238 -18.31 12.11 -12.61
CA ASN A 238 -18.50 10.93 -13.45
C ASN A 238 -17.33 9.96 -13.34
N VAL A 239 -16.12 10.49 -13.24
CA VAL A 239 -14.89 9.70 -13.06
C VAL A 239 -14.95 8.90 -11.76
N TYR A 240 -15.26 9.54 -10.63
CA TYR A 240 -15.35 8.83 -9.36
C TYR A 240 -16.57 7.91 -9.25
N GLN A 241 -17.68 8.25 -9.86
CA GLN A 241 -18.83 7.36 -9.94
C GLN A 241 -18.47 6.08 -10.72
N SER A 242 -17.82 6.21 -11.86
CA SER A 242 -17.35 5.07 -12.66
C SER A 242 -16.32 4.24 -11.89
N LEU A 243 -15.39 4.88 -11.16
CA LEU A 243 -14.40 4.21 -10.32
C LEU A 243 -15.06 3.33 -9.27
N LYS A 244 -16.07 3.85 -8.56
CA LYS A 244 -16.85 3.13 -7.56
C LYS A 244 -17.57 1.93 -8.15
N GLN A 245 -18.21 2.09 -9.31
CA GLN A 245 -18.89 1.01 -10.05
C GLN A 245 -17.89 -0.05 -10.52
N GLY A 246 -16.70 0.39 -10.95
CA GLY A 246 -15.61 -0.48 -11.38
C GLY A 246 -14.92 -1.27 -10.25
N GLY A 247 -15.25 -0.99 -9.00
CA GLY A 247 -14.66 -1.67 -7.85
C GLY A 247 -13.19 -1.33 -7.61
N PHE A 248 -12.79 -0.07 -7.86
CA PHE A 248 -11.44 0.42 -7.61
C PHE A 248 -11.39 1.35 -6.40
N VAL A 249 -10.40 1.15 -5.55
CA VAL A 249 -10.21 1.91 -4.31
C VAL A 249 -9.61 3.31 -4.54
N SER A 250 -8.98 3.54 -5.71
CA SER A 250 -8.38 4.82 -6.10
C SER A 250 -8.30 4.95 -7.62
N LEU A 251 -8.09 6.16 -8.12
CA LEU A 251 -7.83 6.37 -9.56
C LEU A 251 -6.55 5.64 -10.01
N TYR A 252 -5.56 5.54 -9.13
CA TYR A 252 -4.31 4.86 -9.43
C TYR A 252 -4.50 3.35 -9.62
N ALA A 253 -5.38 2.74 -8.83
CA ALA A 253 -5.78 1.34 -8.95
C ALA A 253 -6.34 0.99 -10.34
N SER A 254 -7.09 1.91 -10.95
CA SER A 254 -7.74 1.66 -12.25
C SER A 254 -6.79 1.61 -13.46
N ARG A 255 -5.49 1.81 -13.25
CA ARG A 255 -4.50 1.87 -14.34
C ARG A 255 -4.01 0.51 -14.83
N HIS A 256 -3.81 -0.42 -13.91
CA HIS A 256 -3.24 -1.72 -14.21
C HIS A 256 -3.49 -2.71 -13.06
N PRO A 257 -3.64 -4.01 -13.32
CA PRO A 257 -3.86 -5.00 -12.25
C PRO A 257 -2.85 -4.96 -11.11
N SER A 258 -1.57 -4.72 -11.41
CA SER A 258 -0.54 -4.64 -10.37
C SER A 258 -0.70 -3.41 -9.46
N GLU A 259 -1.15 -2.28 -10.03
CA GLU A 259 -1.46 -1.10 -9.24
C GLU A 259 -2.75 -1.29 -8.43
N ASP A 260 -3.76 -1.95 -9.02
CA ASP A 260 -4.99 -2.32 -8.32
C ASP A 260 -4.71 -3.24 -7.14
N PHE A 261 -3.84 -4.23 -7.33
CA PHE A 261 -3.41 -5.11 -6.26
C PHE A 261 -2.70 -4.34 -5.13
N ALA A 262 -1.74 -3.48 -5.48
CA ALA A 262 -0.96 -2.72 -4.51
C ALA A 262 -1.82 -1.69 -3.76
N GLU A 263 -2.67 -0.94 -4.47
CA GLU A 263 -3.61 0.00 -3.85
C GLU A 263 -4.63 -0.75 -2.98
N THR A 264 -5.21 -1.84 -3.47
CA THR A 264 -6.18 -2.63 -2.69
C THR A 264 -5.56 -3.16 -1.39
N MET A 265 -4.34 -3.72 -1.44
CA MET A 265 -3.60 -4.15 -0.25
C MET A 265 -3.41 -3.00 0.72
N THR A 266 -3.01 -1.82 0.21
CA THR A 266 -2.76 -0.65 1.04
C THR A 266 -4.03 -0.17 1.73
N TYR A 267 -5.13 -0.03 0.99
CA TYR A 267 -6.42 0.38 1.55
C TYR A 267 -6.98 -0.66 2.52
N TYR A 268 -6.79 -1.95 2.23
CA TYR A 268 -7.16 -3.02 3.17
C TYR A 268 -6.37 -2.90 4.49
N VAL A 269 -5.05 -2.77 4.44
CA VAL A 269 -4.21 -2.63 5.65
C VAL A 269 -4.55 -1.34 6.40
N MET A 270 -4.83 -0.25 5.70
CA MET A 270 -5.30 0.98 6.32
C MET A 270 -6.66 0.80 7.02
N SER A 271 -7.60 0.05 6.42
CA SER A 271 -8.92 -0.22 7.03
C SER A 271 -8.85 -1.03 8.33
N GLN A 272 -7.73 -1.71 8.56
CA GLN A 272 -7.47 -2.44 9.81
C GLN A 272 -6.83 -1.57 10.90
N GLN A 273 -6.45 -0.32 10.58
CA GLN A 273 -5.90 0.60 11.60
C GLN A 273 -7.04 1.14 12.46
N PRO A 274 -6.94 0.99 13.80
CA PRO A 274 -7.98 1.48 14.68
C PRO A 274 -8.12 3.01 14.53
N ASP A 275 -9.35 3.46 14.51
CA ASP A 275 -9.72 4.90 14.50
C ASP A 275 -9.20 5.71 13.30
N LEU A 276 -8.65 5.06 12.26
CA LEU A 276 -8.27 5.76 11.04
C LEU A 276 -9.51 6.11 10.23
N GLU A 277 -9.70 7.39 10.00
CA GLU A 277 -10.64 7.91 9.01
C GLU A 277 -9.86 8.42 7.80
N PHE A 278 -10.25 7.95 6.63
CA PHE A 278 -9.66 8.35 5.36
C PHE A 278 -10.80 8.54 4.37
N GLU A 279 -11.01 9.78 3.95
CA GLU A 279 -12.15 10.18 3.14
C GLU A 279 -11.70 10.92 1.88
N LEU A 280 -12.35 10.63 0.75
CA LEU A 280 -12.23 11.41 -0.48
C LEU A 280 -13.44 12.33 -0.64
N HIS A 281 -13.17 13.60 -0.80
CA HIS A 281 -14.15 14.64 -1.07
C HIS A 281 -13.92 15.26 -2.46
N VAL A 282 -15.01 15.60 -3.15
CA VAL A 282 -15.03 16.42 -4.36
C VAL A 282 -15.92 17.63 -4.07
N GLY A 283 -15.31 18.80 -3.89
CA GLY A 283 -16.00 19.94 -3.29
C GLY A 283 -16.47 19.60 -1.86
N ASN A 284 -17.74 19.79 -1.59
CA ASN A 284 -18.36 19.47 -0.29
C ASN A 284 -18.96 18.06 -0.25
N THR A 285 -18.83 17.27 -1.32
CA THR A 285 -19.44 15.95 -1.39
C THR A 285 -18.41 14.88 -1.04
N LYS A 286 -18.70 14.08 0.01
CA LYS A 286 -17.93 12.87 0.30
C LYS A 286 -18.24 11.82 -0.77
N VAL A 287 -17.22 11.43 -1.53
CA VAL A 287 -17.32 10.45 -2.62
C VAL A 287 -17.17 9.04 -2.09
N PHE A 288 -16.18 8.81 -1.23
CA PHE A 288 -16.03 7.58 -0.48
C PHE A 288 -15.27 7.83 0.84
N ASP A 289 -15.37 6.87 1.74
CA ASP A 289 -14.50 6.75 2.90
C ASP A 289 -14.07 5.29 3.09
N LEU A 290 -13.02 5.09 3.87
CA LEU A 290 -12.42 3.78 4.10
C LEU A 290 -13.39 2.76 4.71
N LYS A 291 -14.35 3.22 5.54
CA LYS A 291 -15.36 2.38 6.20
C LYS A 291 -16.45 1.92 5.21
N THR A 292 -16.81 2.78 4.26
CA THR A 292 -17.89 2.50 3.28
C THR A 292 -17.40 1.86 1.99
N LEU A 293 -16.09 1.81 1.73
CA LEU A 293 -15.53 1.12 0.56
C LEU A 293 -16.03 -0.32 0.43
N GLN A 294 -16.16 -1.02 1.56
CA GLN A 294 -16.62 -2.41 1.61
C GLN A 294 -18.09 -2.59 1.20
N ALA A 295 -18.88 -1.53 1.08
CA ALA A 295 -20.25 -1.60 0.55
C ALA A 295 -20.29 -1.98 -0.95
N SER A 296 -19.19 -1.78 -1.69
CA SER A 296 -19.05 -2.30 -3.05
C SER A 296 -18.70 -3.78 -3.03
N LYS A 297 -19.54 -4.63 -3.65
CA LYS A 297 -19.30 -6.09 -3.75
C LYS A 297 -17.95 -6.42 -4.37
N LEU A 298 -17.49 -5.64 -5.34
CA LEU A 298 -16.20 -5.86 -6.01
C LEU A 298 -15.03 -5.51 -5.08
N ILE A 299 -15.11 -4.41 -4.36
CA ILE A 299 -14.09 -4.03 -3.39
C ILE A 299 -14.07 -5.01 -2.22
N GLN A 300 -15.23 -5.44 -1.74
CA GLN A 300 -15.32 -6.46 -0.70
C GLN A 300 -14.64 -7.77 -1.15
N ALA A 301 -14.91 -8.25 -2.36
CA ALA A 301 -14.26 -9.45 -2.88
C ALA A 301 -12.73 -9.31 -2.98
N LYS A 302 -12.24 -8.13 -3.36
CA LYS A 302 -10.80 -7.83 -3.36
C LYS A 302 -10.24 -7.78 -1.93
N PHE A 303 -10.96 -7.21 -0.96
CA PHE A 303 -10.55 -7.16 0.44
C PHE A 303 -10.56 -8.56 1.07
N ASP A 304 -11.53 -9.41 0.73
CA ASP A 304 -11.54 -10.81 1.14
C ASP A 304 -10.31 -11.57 0.62
N TYR A 305 -9.96 -11.33 -0.65
CA TYR A 305 -8.71 -11.86 -1.22
C TYR A 305 -7.47 -11.39 -0.45
N MET A 306 -7.39 -10.10 -0.08
CA MET A 306 -6.26 -9.57 0.70
C MET A 306 -6.20 -10.15 2.11
N ARG A 307 -7.36 -10.32 2.76
CA ARG A 307 -7.47 -10.98 4.06
C ARG A 307 -6.88 -12.39 4.00
N ASP A 308 -7.33 -13.19 3.03
CA ASP A 308 -6.92 -14.58 2.89
C ASP A 308 -5.43 -14.70 2.53
N LEU A 309 -4.93 -13.80 1.68
CA LEU A 309 -3.51 -13.70 1.35
C LEU A 309 -2.64 -13.38 2.58
N LEU A 310 -3.07 -12.45 3.42
CA LEU A 310 -2.34 -12.05 4.64
C LEU A 310 -2.50 -13.07 5.78
N ALA A 311 -3.54 -13.90 5.76
CA ALA A 311 -3.69 -15.05 6.65
C ALA A 311 -2.85 -16.28 6.22
N GLY A 312 -2.21 -16.22 5.05
CA GLY A 312 -1.42 -17.34 4.51
C GLY A 312 -2.27 -18.44 3.84
N ASN A 313 -3.52 -18.16 3.52
CA ASN A 313 -4.50 -19.11 2.97
C ASN A 313 -4.58 -19.10 1.43
N SER A 314 -3.68 -18.37 0.73
CA SER A 314 -3.71 -18.20 -0.73
C SER A 314 -2.35 -18.45 -1.39
#